data_e5ab009782d7aa63bf04ac8d94520a9b
#
_entry.id   e5ab009782d7aa63bf04ac8d94520a9b
#
_cell.length_a   1.000
_cell.length_b   1.000
_cell.length_c   1.000
_cell.angle_alpha   90.00
_cell.angle_beta   90.00
_cell.angle_gamma   90.00
#
_symmetry.space_group_name_H-M   'P 1'
#
loop_
_entity.id
_entity.type
_entity.pdbx_description
1 polymer ?
#
loop_
_entity_poly.entity_id
_entity_poly.type
_entity_poly.pdbx_seq_one_letter_code
_entity_poly.pdbx_strand_id
1 'polypeptide(L)'
;VLLNNIREQIKKGKFESDVEVLSLMDCKSMTIGDKRNKLIEMASGEYVVFIDDDDNVPDYYIREILSAIKESPDCVGIRGVIKYENDAKGKDTVFIHSLRYPQDEDINIYAKGRPPNHLNPIKREIAYTVKFPKQNWEEDTAWSNGIYFKLKTEKMIDKVMYVYFAYGSKSQSSPVCKLSHI
;
A
#
# COMPACT_ATOMS: atom_id res chain seq x y z
N VAL A 1 3.23 0.28 -16.02
CA VAL A 1 3.42 1.68 -15.63
C VAL A 1 4.01 1.77 -14.23
N LEU A 2 3.37 1.24 -13.19
CA LEU A 2 3.79 1.35 -11.79
C LEU A 2 5.23 0.84 -11.54
N LEU A 3 5.55 -0.41 -11.92
CA LEU A 3 6.89 -0.99 -11.69
C LEU A 3 8.01 -0.18 -12.36
N ASN A 4 7.75 0.42 -13.52
CA ASN A 4 8.73 1.27 -14.18
C ASN A 4 8.94 2.56 -13.41
N ASN A 5 7.87 3.18 -12.90
CA ASN A 5 7.96 4.37 -12.05
C ASN A 5 8.83 4.08 -10.80
N ILE A 6 8.55 3.00 -10.08
CA ILE A 6 9.31 2.61 -8.89
C ILE A 6 10.80 2.38 -9.23
N ARG A 7 11.09 1.62 -10.29
CA ARG A 7 12.47 1.37 -10.73
C ARG A 7 13.22 2.64 -11.13
N GLU A 8 12.53 3.58 -11.78
CA GLU A 8 13.12 4.88 -12.11
C GLU A 8 13.42 5.71 -10.88
N GLN A 9 12.54 5.73 -9.88
CA GLN A 9 12.79 6.43 -8.62
C GLN A 9 14.02 5.86 -7.89
N ILE A 10 14.13 4.52 -7.81
CA ILE A 10 15.27 3.84 -7.22
C ILE A 10 16.56 4.24 -7.94
N LYS A 11 16.58 4.12 -9.27
CA LYS A 11 17.75 4.46 -10.09
C LYS A 11 18.14 5.94 -9.98
N LYS A 12 17.17 6.86 -10.11
CA LYS A 12 17.43 8.31 -10.02
C LYS A 12 17.94 8.72 -8.65
N GLY A 13 17.41 8.09 -7.60
CA GLY A 13 17.81 8.37 -6.21
C GLY A 13 19.07 7.63 -5.75
N LYS A 14 19.57 6.66 -6.55
CA LYS A 14 20.67 5.75 -6.18
C LYS A 14 20.35 4.93 -4.91
N PHE A 15 19.13 4.40 -4.86
CA PHE A 15 18.60 3.66 -3.71
C PHE A 15 18.64 2.13 -3.89
N GLU A 16 19.46 1.63 -4.83
CA GLU A 16 19.55 0.19 -5.15
C GLU A 16 19.99 -0.66 -3.96
N SER A 17 20.75 -0.08 -3.02
CA SER A 17 21.14 -0.76 -1.78
C SER A 17 20.10 -0.65 -0.66
N ASP A 18 19.16 0.28 -0.77
CA ASP A 18 18.21 0.61 0.30
C ASP A 18 16.80 0.06 0.04
N VAL A 19 16.50 -0.31 -1.21
CA VAL A 19 15.14 -0.69 -1.63
C VAL A 19 15.16 -1.98 -2.45
N GLU A 20 14.45 -2.98 -1.98
CA GLU A 20 14.08 -4.16 -2.78
C GLU A 20 12.65 -4.02 -3.32
N VAL A 21 12.40 -4.59 -4.48
CA VAL A 21 11.07 -4.63 -5.10
C VAL A 21 10.68 -6.07 -5.30
N LEU A 22 9.67 -6.52 -4.58
CA LEU A 22 9.10 -7.86 -4.71
C LEU A 22 7.78 -7.79 -5.47
N SER A 23 7.57 -8.74 -6.36
CA SER A 23 6.29 -8.93 -7.04
C SER A 23 5.94 -10.40 -7.11
N LEU A 24 4.68 -10.73 -6.90
CA LEU A 24 4.18 -12.09 -6.97
C LEU A 24 3.00 -12.15 -7.94
N MET A 25 3.25 -12.78 -9.08
CA MET A 25 2.24 -13.03 -10.10
C MET A 25 1.85 -14.51 -10.11
N ASP A 26 0.57 -14.79 -10.15
CA ASP A 26 0.04 -16.13 -10.24
C ASP A 26 -1.17 -16.20 -11.19
N CYS A 27 -1.60 -17.40 -11.52
CA CYS A 27 -2.81 -17.64 -12.33
C CYS A 27 -4.04 -17.86 -11.43
N LYS A 28 -4.25 -16.98 -10.43
CA LYS A 28 -5.35 -17.06 -9.45
C LYS A 28 -5.33 -18.32 -8.59
N SER A 29 -4.15 -18.90 -8.36
CA SER A 29 -3.98 -20.08 -7.50
C SER A 29 -3.93 -19.73 -6.01
N MET A 30 -3.69 -18.46 -5.68
CA MET A 30 -3.58 -17.95 -4.32
C MET A 30 -4.58 -16.82 -4.09
N THR A 31 -5.06 -16.68 -2.86
CA THR A 31 -5.82 -15.49 -2.45
C THR A 31 -4.92 -14.26 -2.34
N ILE A 32 -5.49 -13.07 -2.34
CA ILE A 32 -4.73 -11.81 -2.14
C ILE A 32 -4.03 -11.85 -0.77
N GLY A 33 -4.73 -12.29 0.28
CA GLY A 33 -4.14 -12.44 1.61
C GLY A 33 -2.96 -13.41 1.64
N ASP A 34 -3.06 -14.57 0.96
CA ASP A 34 -1.94 -15.53 0.86
C ASP A 34 -0.74 -14.91 0.15
N LYS A 35 -0.95 -14.15 -0.94
CA LYS A 35 0.14 -13.47 -1.66
C LYS A 35 0.82 -12.42 -0.80
N ARG A 36 0.06 -11.58 -0.09
CA ARG A 36 0.62 -10.56 0.82
C ARG A 36 1.43 -11.21 1.93
N ASN A 37 0.94 -12.30 2.54
CA ASN A 37 1.72 -13.06 3.53
C ASN A 37 3.04 -13.57 2.96
N LYS A 38 3.01 -14.14 1.77
CA LYS A 38 4.21 -14.67 1.11
C LYS A 38 5.22 -13.56 0.78
N LEU A 39 4.74 -12.39 0.35
CA LEU A 39 5.62 -11.24 0.08
C LEU A 39 6.28 -10.74 1.36
N ILE A 40 5.58 -10.67 2.49
CA ILE A 40 6.19 -10.31 3.79
C ILE A 40 7.24 -11.36 4.20
N GLU A 41 6.98 -12.65 3.97
CA GLU A 41 7.92 -13.73 4.27
C GLU A 41 9.19 -13.65 3.41
N MET A 42 9.07 -13.22 2.15
CA MET A 42 10.19 -13.06 1.22
C MET A 42 10.98 -11.77 1.46
N ALA A 43 10.36 -10.75 2.06
CA ALA A 43 10.98 -9.46 2.28
C ALA A 43 12.18 -9.56 3.22
N SER A 44 13.26 -8.85 2.90
CA SER A 44 14.47 -8.74 3.71
C SER A 44 14.64 -7.35 4.35
N GLY A 45 13.95 -6.33 3.81
CA GLY A 45 14.01 -4.96 4.31
C GLY A 45 13.52 -4.80 5.74
N GLU A 46 13.95 -3.73 6.40
CA GLU A 46 13.49 -3.36 7.75
C GLU A 46 12.01 -2.94 7.77
N TYR A 47 11.55 -2.33 6.69
CA TYR A 47 10.16 -1.92 6.48
C TYR A 47 9.55 -2.65 5.29
N VAL A 48 8.25 -2.85 5.34
CA VAL A 48 7.45 -3.37 4.22
C VAL A 48 6.31 -2.40 3.91
N VAL A 49 6.00 -2.27 2.63
CA VAL A 49 4.87 -1.49 2.13
C VAL A 49 4.34 -2.15 0.87
N PHE A 50 3.04 -2.17 0.69
CA PHE A 50 2.40 -2.66 -0.52
C PHE A 50 1.93 -1.51 -1.42
N ILE A 51 1.96 -1.75 -2.70
CA ILE A 51 1.36 -0.90 -3.72
C ILE A 51 0.56 -1.83 -4.61
N ASP A 52 -0.75 -1.60 -4.70
CA ASP A 52 -1.62 -2.41 -5.56
C ASP A 52 -1.33 -2.10 -7.03
N ASP A 53 -1.39 -3.08 -7.91
CA ASP A 53 -0.89 -3.02 -9.30
C ASP A 53 -1.74 -2.16 -10.23
N ASP A 54 -2.97 -1.84 -9.85
CA ASP A 54 -3.90 -0.94 -10.52
C ASP A 54 -3.85 0.52 -10.03
N ASP A 55 -3.01 0.80 -9.03
CA ASP A 55 -2.84 2.12 -8.43
C ASP A 55 -1.54 2.82 -8.88
N ASN A 56 -1.30 4.02 -8.37
CA ASN A 56 -0.09 4.78 -8.69
C ASN A 56 0.48 5.52 -7.46
N VAL A 57 1.75 5.88 -7.56
CA VAL A 57 2.48 6.67 -6.56
C VAL A 57 3.23 7.83 -7.23
N PRO A 58 3.44 8.96 -6.52
CA PRO A 58 4.20 10.09 -7.07
C PRO A 58 5.69 9.76 -7.23
N ASP A 59 6.40 10.54 -8.03
CA ASP A 59 7.82 10.34 -8.37
C ASP A 59 8.80 10.58 -7.20
N TYR A 60 8.31 11.09 -6.09
CA TYR A 60 9.06 11.28 -4.84
C TYR A 60 8.77 10.22 -3.77
N TYR A 61 7.95 9.21 -4.08
CA TYR A 61 7.42 8.22 -3.12
C TYR A 61 8.53 7.53 -2.32
N ILE A 62 9.51 6.94 -3.01
CA ILE A 62 10.62 6.22 -2.37
C ILE A 62 11.45 7.16 -1.48
N ARG A 63 11.81 8.34 -1.98
CA ARG A 63 12.63 9.30 -1.24
C ARG A 63 11.97 9.76 0.06
N GLU A 64 10.67 10.05 0.03
CA GLU A 64 9.95 10.51 1.22
C GLU A 64 9.82 9.39 2.26
N ILE A 65 9.57 8.14 1.83
CA ILE A 65 9.56 7.00 2.75
C ILE A 65 10.93 6.80 3.39
N LEU A 66 12.00 6.72 2.59
CA LEU A 66 13.36 6.57 3.11
C LEU A 66 13.76 7.70 4.07
N SER A 67 13.26 8.92 3.84
CA SER A 67 13.46 10.03 4.76
C SER A 67 12.69 9.82 6.08
N ALA A 68 11.44 9.38 6.01
CA ALA A 68 10.58 9.21 7.18
C ALA A 68 11.06 8.08 8.11
N ILE A 69 11.52 6.96 7.55
CA ILE A 69 11.98 5.79 8.33
C ILE A 69 13.32 6.02 9.06
N LYS A 70 14.06 7.10 8.77
CA LYS A 70 15.29 7.45 9.51
C LYS A 70 15.06 7.67 11.00
N GLU A 71 13.85 8.05 11.39
CA GLU A 71 13.46 8.21 12.79
C GLU A 71 13.02 6.89 13.44
N SER A 72 13.11 5.78 12.70
CA SER A 72 12.73 4.41 13.13
C SER A 72 11.32 4.30 13.73
N PRO A 73 10.27 4.94 13.15
CA PRO A 73 8.90 4.77 13.64
C PRO A 73 8.39 3.35 13.38
N ASP A 74 7.38 2.90 14.10
CA ASP A 74 6.76 1.60 13.84
C ASP A 74 6.01 1.59 12.50
N CYS A 75 5.42 2.74 12.14
CA CYS A 75 4.80 2.93 10.83
C CYS A 75 5.00 4.36 10.32
N VAL A 76 4.81 4.53 9.01
CA VAL A 76 4.76 5.85 8.38
C VAL A 76 3.32 6.15 8.00
N GLY A 77 2.75 7.22 8.57
CA GLY A 77 1.45 7.74 8.17
C GLY A 77 1.51 8.37 6.78
N ILE A 78 0.48 8.18 5.98
CA ILE A 78 0.41 8.67 4.61
C ILE A 78 -0.90 9.38 4.29
N ARG A 79 -0.84 10.27 3.30
CA ARG A 79 -2.00 10.78 2.57
C ARG A 79 -2.09 10.12 1.20
N GLY A 80 -3.31 9.86 0.77
CA GLY A 80 -3.60 9.48 -0.60
C GLY A 80 -4.81 10.21 -1.15
N VAL A 81 -5.04 10.05 -2.44
CA VAL A 81 -6.19 10.61 -3.16
C VAL A 81 -6.91 9.47 -3.86
N ILE A 82 -8.22 9.41 -3.69
CA ILE A 82 -9.10 8.53 -4.47
C ILE A 82 -9.55 9.32 -5.69
N LYS A 83 -9.21 8.83 -6.88
CA LYS A 83 -9.67 9.35 -8.16
C LYS A 83 -10.80 8.49 -8.69
N TYR A 84 -11.92 9.12 -9.03
CA TYR A 84 -13.06 8.45 -9.63
C TYR A 84 -13.03 8.64 -11.16
N GLU A 85 -13.07 7.55 -11.91
CA GLU A 85 -12.91 7.57 -13.37
C GLU A 85 -14.10 8.21 -14.13
N ASN A 86 -15.26 8.33 -13.47
CA ASN A 86 -16.45 8.97 -14.06
C ASN A 86 -17.01 10.00 -13.08
N ASP A 87 -17.20 11.22 -13.57
CA ASP A 87 -17.76 12.40 -12.88
C ASP A 87 -19.10 12.21 -12.16
N ALA A 88 -19.68 11.01 -12.19
CA ALA A 88 -21.00 10.73 -11.62
C ALA A 88 -21.04 10.79 -10.07
N LYS A 89 -19.92 10.84 -9.37
CA LYS A 89 -19.87 10.92 -7.89
C LYS A 89 -19.02 12.05 -7.32
N GLY A 90 -18.53 12.98 -8.11
CA GLY A 90 -17.96 14.21 -7.60
C GLY A 90 -16.43 14.17 -7.44
N LYS A 91 -15.95 15.09 -6.67
CA LYS A 91 -14.55 15.49 -6.49
C LYS A 91 -13.70 14.36 -5.89
N ASP A 92 -12.42 14.36 -6.26
CA ASP A 92 -11.38 13.53 -5.62
C ASP A 92 -11.51 13.58 -4.09
N THR A 93 -11.41 12.42 -3.46
CA THR A 93 -11.48 12.30 -1.99
C THR A 93 -10.08 12.02 -1.44
N VAL A 94 -9.69 12.77 -0.43
CA VAL A 94 -8.44 12.52 0.30
C VAL A 94 -8.66 11.44 1.34
N PHE A 95 -7.71 10.52 1.47
CA PHE A 95 -7.63 9.64 2.64
C PHE A 95 -6.34 9.88 3.41
N ILE A 96 -6.40 9.66 4.72
CA ILE A 96 -5.26 9.78 5.63
C ILE A 96 -5.20 8.50 6.45
N HIS A 97 -4.14 7.73 6.26
CA HIS A 97 -3.86 6.56 7.08
C HIS A 97 -2.89 6.95 8.19
N SER A 98 -3.36 6.92 9.42
CA SER A 98 -2.57 7.37 10.58
C SER A 98 -3.03 6.67 11.88
N LEU A 99 -2.12 6.50 12.83
CA LEU A 99 -2.44 6.04 14.20
C LEU A 99 -3.43 6.94 14.93
N ARG A 100 -3.64 8.15 14.45
CA ARG A 100 -4.66 9.07 14.95
C ARG A 100 -6.07 8.49 14.80
N TYR A 101 -6.30 7.64 13.79
CA TYR A 101 -7.61 7.09 13.47
C TYR A 101 -7.65 5.60 13.81
N PRO A 102 -8.29 5.21 14.94
CA PRO A 102 -8.39 3.80 15.32
C PRO A 102 -9.39 3.01 14.47
N GLN A 103 -10.22 3.72 13.72
CA GLN A 103 -11.23 3.18 12.79
C GLN A 103 -11.45 4.17 11.65
N ASP A 104 -12.21 3.77 10.64
CA ASP A 104 -12.60 4.66 9.55
C ASP A 104 -13.45 5.82 10.09
N GLU A 105 -13.07 7.04 9.73
CA GLU A 105 -13.70 8.28 10.17
C GLU A 105 -13.87 9.25 9.00
N ASP A 106 -15.06 9.80 8.84
CA ASP A 106 -15.30 10.90 7.90
C ASP A 106 -14.82 12.22 8.52
N ILE A 107 -13.65 12.71 8.12
CA ILE A 107 -13.11 14.01 8.57
C ILE A 107 -13.99 15.15 8.03
N ASN A 108 -14.39 15.02 6.76
CA ASN A 108 -15.36 15.86 6.08
C ASN A 108 -15.82 15.17 4.79
N ILE A 109 -16.68 15.81 3.99
CA ILE A 109 -17.25 15.24 2.75
C ILE A 109 -16.21 14.87 1.67
N TYR A 110 -14.97 15.33 1.80
CA TYR A 110 -13.87 15.11 0.85
C TYR A 110 -12.63 14.47 1.50
N ALA A 111 -12.70 14.11 2.79
CA ALA A 111 -11.55 13.54 3.49
C ALA A 111 -11.97 12.47 4.49
N LYS A 112 -11.26 11.33 4.46
CA LYS A 112 -11.44 10.18 5.35
C LYS A 112 -10.16 9.89 6.13
N GLY A 113 -10.30 9.67 7.43
CA GLY A 113 -9.27 9.11 8.29
C GLY A 113 -9.41 7.60 8.38
N ARG A 114 -8.30 6.88 8.39
CA ARG A 114 -8.26 5.42 8.50
C ARG A 114 -7.08 4.97 9.35
N PRO A 115 -7.16 3.84 10.02
CA PRO A 115 -5.99 3.24 10.64
C PRO A 115 -4.94 2.87 9.59
N PRO A 116 -3.65 2.78 9.97
CA PRO A 116 -2.61 2.25 9.09
C PRO A 116 -2.97 0.86 8.57
N ASN A 117 -2.72 0.64 7.27
CA ASN A 117 -2.96 -0.63 6.61
C ASN A 117 -1.77 -1.03 5.73
N HIS A 118 -1.96 -1.94 4.79
CA HIS A 118 -0.92 -2.45 3.90
C HIS A 118 -0.25 -1.38 3.01
N LEU A 119 -0.92 -0.24 2.76
CA LEU A 119 -0.36 0.89 2.00
C LEU A 119 0.62 1.75 2.82
N ASN A 120 0.71 1.53 4.13
CA ASN A 120 1.64 2.23 5.01
C ASN A 120 2.98 1.48 5.09
N PRO A 121 4.13 2.15 5.02
CA PRO A 121 5.39 1.54 5.44
C PRO A 121 5.32 1.16 6.91
N ILE A 122 5.50 -0.11 7.22
CA ILE A 122 5.44 -0.66 8.57
C ILE A 122 6.69 -1.49 8.82
N LYS A 123 7.27 -1.42 10.02
CA LYS A 123 8.37 -2.30 10.40
C LYS A 123 8.03 -3.75 10.11
N ARG A 124 8.89 -4.43 9.35
CA ARG A 124 8.66 -5.82 8.93
C ARG A 124 8.47 -6.76 10.10
N GLU A 125 9.24 -6.57 11.18
CA GLU A 125 9.09 -7.37 12.40
C GLU A 125 7.68 -7.27 13.01
N ILE A 126 7.04 -6.10 12.94
CA ILE A 126 5.66 -5.91 13.40
C ILE A 126 4.68 -6.49 12.37
N ALA A 127 4.86 -6.17 11.09
CA ALA A 127 4.02 -6.65 10.00
C ALA A 127 3.93 -8.19 9.97
N TYR A 128 5.04 -8.86 10.25
CA TYR A 128 5.13 -10.33 10.28
C TYR A 128 4.30 -10.99 11.39
N THR A 129 3.99 -10.25 12.47
CA THR A 129 3.24 -10.79 13.63
C THR A 129 1.74 -10.96 13.37
N VAL A 130 1.21 -10.41 12.28
CA VAL A 130 -0.21 -10.51 11.92
C VAL A 130 -0.31 -11.06 10.50
N LYS A 131 -1.05 -12.14 10.34
CA LYS A 131 -1.27 -12.71 9.00
C LYS A 131 -2.52 -12.10 8.36
N PHE A 132 -2.43 -11.81 7.06
CA PHE A 132 -3.62 -11.55 6.26
C PHE A 132 -4.48 -12.81 6.22
N PRO A 133 -5.81 -12.70 6.39
CA PRO A 133 -6.70 -13.84 6.24
C PRO A 133 -6.68 -14.37 4.79
N LYS A 134 -6.94 -15.66 4.64
CA LYS A 134 -6.96 -16.33 3.34
C LYS A 134 -8.25 -15.99 2.56
N GLN A 135 -8.31 -14.76 2.06
CA GLN A 135 -9.47 -14.23 1.33
C GLN A 135 -9.03 -13.18 0.31
N ASN A 136 -9.95 -12.80 -0.59
CA ASN A 136 -9.71 -11.81 -1.65
C ASN A 136 -10.39 -10.45 -1.38
N TRP A 137 -11.15 -10.33 -0.32
CA TRP A 137 -11.90 -9.12 0.05
C TRP A 137 -11.77 -8.89 1.54
N GLU A 138 -11.63 -7.62 1.94
CA GLU A 138 -11.50 -7.20 3.34
C GLU A 138 -10.30 -7.81 4.10
N GLU A 139 -9.36 -8.46 3.38
CA GLU A 139 -8.15 -9.00 3.99
C GLU A 139 -7.24 -7.90 4.55
N ASP A 140 -7.25 -6.75 3.90
CA ASP A 140 -6.52 -5.54 4.31
C ASP A 140 -7.12 -4.90 5.55
N THR A 141 -8.45 -4.81 5.63
CA THR A 141 -9.17 -4.31 6.81
C THR A 141 -8.96 -5.22 8.02
N ALA A 142 -9.08 -6.53 7.82
CA ALA A 142 -8.83 -7.49 8.89
C ALA A 142 -7.39 -7.43 9.41
N TRP A 143 -6.42 -7.31 8.50
CA TRP A 143 -5.01 -7.16 8.86
C TRP A 143 -4.74 -5.82 9.56
N SER A 144 -5.29 -4.71 9.05
CA SER A 144 -5.21 -3.39 9.66
C SER A 144 -5.69 -3.40 11.11
N ASN A 145 -6.85 -3.98 11.37
CA ASN A 145 -7.40 -4.12 12.73
C ASN A 145 -6.47 -4.94 13.65
N GLY A 146 -5.84 -5.97 13.13
CA GLY A 146 -4.91 -6.81 13.89
C GLY A 146 -3.58 -6.13 14.20
N ILE A 147 -3.08 -5.30 13.28
CA ILE A 147 -1.77 -4.66 13.43
C ILE A 147 -1.82 -3.34 14.20
N TYR A 148 -2.94 -2.60 14.12
CA TYR A 148 -3.11 -1.29 14.73
C TYR A 148 -2.64 -1.22 16.18
N PHE A 149 -3.05 -2.17 17.01
CA PHE A 149 -2.71 -2.20 18.44
C PHE A 149 -1.24 -2.53 18.73
N LYS A 150 -0.49 -2.98 17.74
CA LYS A 150 0.94 -3.29 17.85
C LYS A 150 1.82 -2.10 17.50
N LEU A 151 1.28 -1.13 16.75
CA LEU A 151 1.99 0.09 16.36
C LEU A 151 1.92 1.11 17.50
N LYS A 152 3.06 1.72 17.85
CA LYS A 152 3.19 2.68 18.97
C LYS A 152 3.69 4.04 18.50
N THR A 153 4.51 4.08 17.46
CA THR A 153 5.13 5.30 16.96
C THR A 153 4.86 5.47 15.48
N GLU A 154 4.64 6.72 15.07
CA GLU A 154 4.34 7.09 13.70
C GLU A 154 5.16 8.30 13.26
N LYS A 155 5.63 8.28 12.01
CA LYS A 155 6.09 9.46 11.28
C LYS A 155 5.12 9.77 10.16
N MET A 156 4.43 10.90 10.23
CA MET A 156 3.48 11.31 9.18
C MET A 156 4.19 11.98 8.01
N ILE A 157 3.86 11.62 6.79
CA ILE A 157 4.25 12.33 5.55
C ILE A 157 3.05 13.16 5.09
N ASP A 158 3.19 14.49 5.13
CA ASP A 158 2.12 15.45 4.78
C ASP A 158 1.97 15.71 3.26
N LYS A 159 2.50 14.83 2.42
CA LYS A 159 2.36 14.86 0.97
C LYS A 159 1.41 13.77 0.50
N VAL A 160 0.83 13.93 -0.68
CA VAL A 160 0.10 12.83 -1.33
C VAL A 160 1.10 11.76 -1.73
N MET A 161 0.99 10.61 -1.09
CA MET A 161 1.89 9.47 -1.30
C MET A 161 1.26 8.36 -2.15
N TYR A 162 -0.06 8.38 -2.32
CA TYR A 162 -0.77 7.30 -3.00
C TYR A 162 -1.93 7.85 -3.84
N VAL A 163 -2.14 7.28 -5.00
CA VAL A 163 -3.25 7.61 -5.89
C VAL A 163 -4.03 6.33 -6.17
N TYR A 164 -5.17 6.19 -5.50
CA TYR A 164 -6.10 5.11 -5.68
C TYR A 164 -7.07 5.42 -6.82
N PHE A 165 -7.21 4.51 -7.77
CA PHE A 165 -8.17 4.64 -8.87
C PHE A 165 -9.43 3.82 -8.57
N ALA A 166 -10.52 4.50 -8.20
CA ALA A 166 -11.81 3.88 -8.02
C ALA A 166 -12.48 3.69 -9.38
N TYR A 167 -12.27 2.55 -10.01
CA TYR A 167 -12.99 2.14 -11.19
C TYR A 167 -14.43 1.76 -10.80
N GLY A 168 -15.43 2.32 -11.51
CA GLY A 168 -16.82 1.87 -11.34
C GLY A 168 -16.91 0.36 -11.61
N SER A 169 -18.00 -0.28 -11.21
CA SER A 169 -18.26 -1.73 -11.13
C SER A 169 -17.87 -2.63 -12.34
N LYS A 170 -17.05 -2.16 -13.27
CA LYS A 170 -16.61 -2.87 -14.46
C LYS A 170 -15.13 -3.27 -14.48
N SER A 171 -14.33 -2.93 -13.49
CA SER A 171 -12.90 -3.22 -13.52
C SER A 171 -12.50 -4.43 -12.69
N GLN A 172 -12.87 -5.60 -13.15
CA GLN A 172 -12.16 -6.83 -12.85
C GLN A 172 -11.78 -7.55 -14.14
N SER A 173 -11.07 -6.86 -15.01
CA SER A 173 -10.31 -7.51 -16.06
C SER A 173 -9.02 -8.04 -15.44
N SER A 174 -9.11 -9.22 -14.84
CA SER A 174 -7.93 -9.98 -14.46
C SER A 174 -7.02 -10.16 -15.66
N PRO A 175 -5.70 -9.96 -15.51
CA PRO A 175 -4.78 -10.26 -16.58
C PRO A 175 -4.98 -11.72 -17.01
N VAL A 176 -5.25 -11.93 -18.29
CA VAL A 176 -5.34 -13.26 -18.89
C VAL A 176 -3.92 -13.83 -18.88
N CYS A 177 -3.68 -14.80 -18.01
CA CYS A 177 -2.44 -15.56 -18.04
C CYS A 177 -2.42 -16.41 -19.32
N LYS A 178 -1.86 -15.88 -20.42
CA LYS A 178 -1.59 -16.65 -21.62
C LYS A 178 -0.24 -17.35 -21.43
N LEU A 179 -0.28 -18.61 -21.07
CA LEU A 179 0.88 -19.49 -21.22
C LEU A 179 1.03 -19.77 -22.73
N SER A 180 1.98 -19.07 -23.38
CA SER A 180 2.50 -19.54 -24.66
C SER A 180 3.36 -20.75 -24.36
N HIS A 181 2.94 -21.93 -24.83
CA HIS A 181 3.79 -23.11 -24.86
C HIS A 181 5.00 -22.77 -25.75
N ILE A 182 6.18 -22.91 -25.18
CA ILE A 182 7.43 -23.09 -25.90
C ILE A 182 7.66 -24.58 -25.99
#